data_d8cec69ae208236b28a2a3c960f0457a
#
_entry.id   d8cec69ae208236b28a2a3c960f0457a
#
_cell.length_a   1.000
_cell.length_b   1.000
_cell.length_c   1.000
_cell.angle_alpha   90.00
_cell.angle_beta   90.00
_cell.angle_gamma   90.00
#
_symmetry.space_group_name_H-M   'P 1'
#
loop_
_entity.id
_entity.type
_entity.pdbx_description
1 polymer ?
#
loop_
_entity_poly.entity_id
_entity_poly.type
_entity_poly.pdbx_seq_one_letter_code
_entity_poly.pdbx_strand_id
1 'polypeptide(L)'
;MNTKYSKIIDDKTVIKDANSIALYITKQIENPDTHEMEDIEFQIFNPTHEMLINDGWELCTIPEPTEEDIFNKTKREKINEINHYDSSDEVNIFYIQGLPVWLDKVTRAGLKLRFEAELAMKEENTILWYGNQSFTLQLNMAIQMLYAIEVYASKCYDNTQKHLANVEKLETLEEITEYEYKVGYPEKLNF
;
A
#
# COMPACT_ATOMS: atom_id res chain seq x y z
N MET A 1 -24.27 5.92 12.93
CA MET A 1 -23.15 5.60 13.84
C MET A 1 -23.17 4.11 14.09
N ASN A 2 -22.06 3.42 13.83
CA ASN A 2 -21.96 2.01 14.20
C ASN A 2 -21.64 1.92 15.69
N THR A 3 -22.54 1.32 16.45
CA THR A 3 -22.37 1.13 17.89
C THR A 3 -21.27 0.11 18.12
N LYS A 4 -20.23 0.49 18.86
CA LYS A 4 -19.14 -0.39 19.23
C LYS A 4 -19.22 -0.83 20.69
N TYR A 5 -18.71 -2.02 20.94
CA TYR A 5 -18.63 -2.61 22.28
C TYR A 5 -17.21 -3.05 22.57
N SER A 6 -16.82 -2.95 23.85
CA SER A 6 -15.54 -3.43 24.35
C SER A 6 -15.74 -4.53 25.39
N LYS A 7 -14.81 -5.49 25.42
CA LYS A 7 -14.73 -6.55 26.43
C LYS A 7 -13.26 -6.88 26.72
N ILE A 8 -12.93 -7.16 27.96
CA ILE A 8 -11.60 -7.66 28.30
C ILE A 8 -11.60 -9.19 28.08
N ILE A 9 -10.73 -9.64 27.19
CA ILE A 9 -10.53 -11.07 26.88
C ILE A 9 -9.02 -11.33 26.98
N ASP A 10 -8.60 -12.27 27.83
CA ASP A 10 -7.19 -12.62 28.05
C ASP A 10 -6.32 -11.38 28.37
N ASP A 11 -6.77 -10.55 29.30
CA ASP A 11 -6.13 -9.29 29.71
C ASP A 11 -5.95 -8.24 28.62
N LYS A 12 -6.67 -8.38 27.49
CA LYS A 12 -6.67 -7.41 26.38
C LYS A 12 -8.04 -6.82 26.18
N THR A 13 -8.10 -5.51 25.98
CA THR A 13 -9.33 -4.84 25.56
C THR A 13 -9.60 -5.12 24.09
N VAL A 14 -10.69 -5.81 23.80
CA VAL A 14 -11.17 -6.09 22.44
C VAL A 14 -12.34 -5.16 22.13
N ILE A 15 -12.27 -4.44 21.01
CA ILE A 15 -13.35 -3.54 20.55
C ILE A 15 -13.90 -4.10 19.24
N LYS A 16 -15.22 -4.27 19.18
CA LYS A 16 -15.92 -4.76 17.98
C LYS A 16 -17.18 -3.96 17.69
N ASP A 17 -17.57 -3.92 16.42
CA ASP A 17 -18.92 -3.45 16.04
C ASP A 17 -19.96 -4.47 16.50
N ALA A 18 -21.13 -4.01 16.95
CA ALA A 18 -22.21 -4.87 17.42
C ALA A 18 -22.51 -6.04 16.47
N ASN A 19 -22.56 -5.75 15.18
CA ASN A 19 -22.87 -6.74 14.14
C ASN A 19 -21.74 -7.76 13.88
N SER A 20 -20.53 -7.53 14.41
CA SER A 20 -19.38 -8.44 14.27
C SER A 20 -19.19 -9.34 15.49
N ILE A 21 -20.08 -9.23 16.51
CA ILE A 21 -20.03 -10.05 17.72
C ILE A 21 -21.00 -11.20 17.56
N ALA A 22 -20.50 -12.43 17.69
CA ALA A 22 -21.30 -13.63 17.81
C ALA A 22 -21.31 -14.07 19.28
N LEU A 23 -22.49 -14.31 19.84
CA LEU A 23 -22.66 -14.88 21.17
C LEU A 23 -23.03 -16.35 21.07
N TYR A 24 -22.65 -17.10 22.09
CA TYR A 24 -23.01 -18.50 22.23
C TYR A 24 -23.88 -18.65 23.49
N ILE A 25 -25.05 -19.26 23.34
CA ILE A 25 -25.95 -19.58 24.45
C ILE A 25 -26.21 -21.09 24.48
N THR A 26 -26.15 -21.65 25.66
CA THR A 26 -26.53 -23.03 25.90
C THR A 26 -27.98 -23.10 26.34
N LYS A 27 -28.75 -23.97 25.71
CA LYS A 27 -30.13 -24.26 26.13
C LYS A 27 -30.28 -25.76 26.38
N GLN A 28 -30.99 -26.07 27.43
CA GLN A 28 -31.41 -27.46 27.68
C GLN A 28 -32.61 -27.77 26.80
N ILE A 29 -32.49 -28.79 25.96
CA ILE A 29 -33.55 -29.26 25.09
C ILE A 29 -33.74 -30.73 25.34
N GLU A 30 -35.01 -31.15 25.48
CA GLU A 30 -35.35 -32.57 25.60
C GLU A 30 -35.06 -33.28 24.29
N ASN A 31 -34.24 -34.34 24.33
CA ASN A 31 -34.00 -35.20 23.20
C ASN A 31 -35.26 -36.02 22.93
N PRO A 32 -35.89 -35.92 21.75
CA PRO A 32 -37.16 -36.55 21.46
C PRO A 32 -37.12 -38.08 21.46
N ASP A 33 -35.95 -38.68 21.32
CA ASP A 33 -35.79 -40.14 21.28
C ASP A 33 -35.51 -40.75 22.66
N THR A 34 -34.75 -40.03 23.53
CA THR A 34 -34.31 -40.52 24.84
C THR A 34 -35.09 -39.92 26.01
N HIS A 35 -35.83 -38.81 25.80
CA HIS A 35 -36.48 -37.98 26.81
C HIS A 35 -35.51 -37.43 27.87
N GLU A 36 -34.21 -37.39 27.59
CA GLU A 36 -33.20 -36.77 28.43
C GLU A 36 -32.97 -35.31 28.00
N MET A 37 -32.63 -34.47 28.97
CA MET A 37 -32.27 -33.05 28.71
C MET A 37 -30.84 -32.97 28.24
N GLU A 38 -30.62 -32.42 27.09
CA GLU A 38 -29.31 -32.22 26.49
C GLU A 38 -28.98 -30.72 26.39
N ASP A 39 -27.73 -30.37 26.72
CA ASP A 39 -27.21 -29.03 26.56
C ASP A 39 -26.83 -28.79 25.08
N ILE A 40 -27.57 -27.93 24.40
CA ILE A 40 -27.29 -27.55 23.00
C ILE A 40 -26.84 -26.11 22.95
N GLU A 41 -25.68 -25.89 22.32
CA GLU A 41 -25.11 -24.56 22.09
C GLU A 41 -25.67 -23.93 20.81
N PHE A 42 -26.16 -22.72 20.91
CA PHE A 42 -26.67 -21.92 19.81
C PHE A 42 -25.81 -20.68 19.60
N GLN A 43 -25.43 -20.43 18.37
CA GLN A 43 -24.78 -19.17 18.01
C GLN A 43 -25.82 -18.11 17.66
N ILE A 44 -25.72 -16.96 18.31
CA ILE A 44 -26.57 -15.79 18.02
C ILE A 44 -25.78 -14.82 17.18
N PHE A 45 -26.27 -14.54 15.99
CA PHE A 45 -25.78 -13.48 15.10
C PHE A 45 -26.61 -12.20 15.34
N ASN A 46 -25.94 -11.04 15.32
CA ASN A 46 -26.56 -9.76 15.59
C ASN A 46 -27.28 -9.72 16.96
N PRO A 47 -26.54 -9.97 18.06
CA PRO A 47 -27.12 -9.94 19.40
C PRO A 47 -27.68 -8.55 19.74
N THR A 48 -28.70 -8.51 20.58
CA THR A 48 -29.25 -7.25 21.08
C THR A 48 -28.29 -6.58 22.04
N HIS A 49 -28.49 -5.28 22.31
CA HIS A 49 -27.72 -4.54 23.31
C HIS A 49 -27.72 -5.25 24.69
N GLU A 50 -28.89 -5.68 25.14
CA GLU A 50 -29.06 -6.39 26.41
C GLU A 50 -28.28 -7.70 26.46
N MET A 51 -28.28 -8.47 25.38
CA MET A 51 -27.51 -9.72 25.30
C MET A 51 -26.00 -9.45 25.37
N LEU A 52 -25.53 -8.40 24.74
CA LEU A 52 -24.11 -8.02 24.78
C LEU A 52 -23.70 -7.59 26.19
N ILE A 53 -24.49 -6.77 26.86
CA ILE A 53 -24.21 -6.35 28.25
C ILE A 53 -24.20 -7.56 29.19
N ASN A 54 -25.15 -8.46 29.07
CA ASN A 54 -25.22 -9.69 29.88
C ASN A 54 -24.02 -10.62 29.65
N ASP A 55 -23.44 -10.61 28.44
CA ASP A 55 -22.21 -11.35 28.13
C ASP A 55 -20.92 -10.59 28.56
N GLY A 56 -21.06 -9.45 29.22
CA GLY A 56 -19.93 -8.66 29.72
C GLY A 56 -19.28 -7.74 28.67
N TRP A 57 -19.96 -7.44 27.58
CA TRP A 57 -19.57 -6.36 26.68
C TRP A 57 -20.09 -5.02 27.22
N GLU A 58 -19.25 -4.02 27.18
CA GLU A 58 -19.61 -2.65 27.57
C GLU A 58 -19.74 -1.76 26.34
N LEU A 59 -20.69 -0.85 26.36
CA LEU A 59 -20.86 0.14 25.32
C LEU A 59 -19.60 1.01 25.25
N CYS A 60 -18.93 0.99 24.11
CA CYS A 60 -17.69 1.72 23.88
C CYS A 60 -17.99 3.02 23.16
N THR A 61 -17.89 4.15 23.84
CA THR A 61 -17.81 5.46 23.23
C THR A 61 -16.39 5.66 22.72
N ILE A 62 -16.17 5.45 21.43
CA ILE A 62 -14.91 5.87 20.82
C ILE A 62 -14.99 7.40 20.74
N PRO A 63 -14.06 8.12 21.37
CA PRO A 63 -14.01 9.56 21.22
C PRO A 63 -13.88 9.92 19.73
N GLU A 64 -14.57 10.95 19.32
CA GLU A 64 -14.35 11.48 17.97
C GLU A 64 -12.90 11.91 17.83
N PRO A 65 -12.29 11.68 16.64
CA PRO A 65 -10.92 12.07 16.43
C PRO A 65 -10.77 13.58 16.63
N THR A 66 -9.73 13.96 17.32
CA THR A 66 -9.39 15.39 17.51
C THR A 66 -8.97 16.01 16.18
N GLU A 67 -8.94 17.34 16.12
CA GLU A 67 -8.42 18.06 14.95
C GLU A 67 -6.97 17.66 14.66
N GLU A 68 -6.18 17.43 15.71
CA GLU A 68 -4.80 16.94 15.60
C GLU A 68 -4.72 15.51 15.03
N ASP A 69 -5.63 14.62 15.44
CA ASP A 69 -5.71 13.26 14.88
C ASP A 69 -6.04 13.29 13.39
N ILE A 70 -6.99 14.15 13.01
CA ILE A 70 -7.41 14.34 11.61
C ILE A 70 -6.24 14.90 10.81
N PHE A 71 -5.56 15.94 11.30
CA PHE A 71 -4.40 16.54 10.65
C PHE A 71 -3.28 15.53 10.43
N ASN A 72 -2.88 14.81 11.47
CA ASN A 72 -1.81 13.81 11.41
C ASN A 72 -2.18 12.63 10.48
N LYS A 73 -3.44 12.24 10.45
CA LYS A 73 -3.94 11.20 9.54
C LYS A 73 -3.86 11.68 8.09
N THR A 74 -4.37 12.86 7.79
CA THR A 74 -4.39 13.44 6.43
C THR A 74 -2.95 13.63 5.91
N LYS A 75 -2.03 14.09 6.75
CA LYS A 75 -0.61 14.23 6.40
C LYS A 75 0.02 12.88 6.02
N ARG A 76 -0.21 11.83 6.82
CA ARG A 76 0.27 10.48 6.52
C ARG A 76 -0.33 9.92 5.23
N GLU A 77 -1.61 10.16 4.98
CA GLU A 77 -2.28 9.74 3.74
C GLU A 77 -1.65 10.43 2.53
N LYS A 78 -1.38 11.74 2.60
CA LYS A 78 -0.71 12.49 1.53
C LYS A 78 0.72 11.96 1.27
N ILE A 79 1.49 11.66 2.30
CA ILE A 79 2.82 11.03 2.19
C ILE A 79 2.73 9.66 1.49
N ASN A 80 1.73 8.86 1.84
CA ASN A 80 1.50 7.57 1.21
C ASN A 80 1.10 7.72 -0.27
N GLU A 81 0.27 8.71 -0.62
CA GLU A 81 -0.07 9.03 -2.01
C GLU A 81 1.17 9.37 -2.83
N ILE A 82 2.07 10.21 -2.30
CA ILE A 82 3.33 10.58 -2.96
C ILE A 82 4.22 9.36 -3.18
N ASN A 83 4.40 8.51 -2.17
CA ASN A 83 5.21 7.30 -2.28
C ASN A 83 4.60 6.29 -3.28
N HIS A 84 3.26 6.19 -3.28
CA HIS A 84 2.57 5.34 -4.25
C HIS A 84 2.74 5.86 -5.68
N TYR A 85 2.64 7.16 -5.89
CA TYR A 85 2.86 7.79 -7.20
C TYR A 85 4.30 7.58 -7.68
N ASP A 86 5.31 7.77 -6.82
CA ASP A 86 6.72 7.50 -7.12
C ASP A 86 6.98 6.06 -7.59
N SER A 87 6.27 5.10 -7.00
CA SER A 87 6.39 3.68 -7.35
C SER A 87 5.50 3.24 -8.51
N SER A 88 4.65 4.11 -9.02
CA SER A 88 3.71 3.79 -10.10
C SER A 88 4.33 3.89 -11.50
N ASP A 89 3.63 3.36 -12.49
CA ASP A 89 3.98 3.51 -13.91
C ASP A 89 3.90 4.97 -14.39
N GLU A 90 3.23 5.84 -13.61
CA GLU A 90 3.24 7.28 -13.87
C GLU A 90 4.62 7.91 -13.72
N VAL A 91 5.51 7.32 -12.94
CA VAL A 91 6.89 7.75 -12.75
C VAL A 91 7.85 6.73 -13.36
N ASN A 92 7.65 5.44 -13.09
CA ASN A 92 8.54 4.35 -13.44
C ASN A 92 8.25 3.80 -14.83
N ILE A 93 8.46 4.62 -15.87
CA ILE A 93 8.26 4.23 -17.25
C ILE A 93 9.18 5.03 -18.17
N PHE A 94 9.68 4.37 -19.23
CA PHE A 94 10.27 4.99 -20.42
C PHE A 94 9.88 4.15 -21.64
N TYR A 95 10.19 4.60 -22.81
CA TYR A 95 9.79 3.93 -24.05
C TYR A 95 11.02 3.51 -24.86
N ILE A 96 10.97 2.27 -25.37
CA ILE A 96 11.90 1.78 -26.39
C ILE A 96 11.07 1.43 -27.62
N GLN A 97 11.28 2.14 -28.72
CA GLN A 97 10.53 1.96 -29.97
C GLN A 97 9.00 2.01 -29.74
N GLY A 98 8.56 2.90 -28.84
CA GLY A 98 7.16 3.07 -28.48
C GLY A 98 6.59 2.06 -27.48
N LEU A 99 7.36 1.07 -27.05
CA LEU A 99 6.94 0.09 -26.04
C LEU A 99 7.29 0.58 -24.63
N PRO A 100 6.35 0.51 -23.68
CA PRO A 100 6.58 0.92 -22.31
C PRO A 100 7.48 -0.09 -21.60
N VAL A 101 8.56 0.39 -20.98
CA VAL A 101 9.57 -0.41 -20.30
C VAL A 101 9.94 0.27 -18.98
N TRP A 102 10.20 -0.51 -17.97
CA TRP A 102 10.89 -0.07 -16.78
C TRP A 102 11.97 -1.06 -16.37
N LEU A 103 13.13 -0.53 -16.01
CA LEU A 103 14.26 -1.31 -15.49
C LEU A 103 14.51 -0.85 -14.04
N ASP A 104 14.26 -1.72 -13.09
CA ASP A 104 14.55 -1.43 -11.69
C ASP A 104 16.06 -1.26 -11.43
N LYS A 105 16.42 -0.76 -10.26
CA LYS A 105 17.81 -0.44 -9.91
C LYS A 105 18.74 -1.66 -9.99
N VAL A 106 18.27 -2.84 -9.61
CA VAL A 106 19.07 -4.09 -9.62
C VAL A 106 19.32 -4.52 -11.06
N THR A 107 18.28 -4.50 -11.88
CA THR A 107 18.39 -4.79 -13.32
C THR A 107 19.34 -3.83 -14.03
N ARG A 108 19.24 -2.51 -13.75
CA ARG A 108 20.14 -1.50 -14.32
C ARG A 108 21.59 -1.74 -13.92
N ALA A 109 21.84 -2.08 -12.64
CA ALA A 109 23.20 -2.40 -12.17
C ALA A 109 23.78 -3.67 -12.85
N GLY A 110 22.94 -4.69 -13.04
CA GLY A 110 23.32 -5.90 -13.76
C GLY A 110 23.63 -5.65 -15.24
N LEU A 111 22.82 -4.85 -15.91
CA LEU A 111 23.02 -4.45 -17.30
C LEU A 111 24.31 -3.62 -17.46
N LYS A 112 24.60 -2.73 -16.53
CA LYS A 112 25.86 -1.97 -16.53
C LYS A 112 27.06 -2.91 -16.55
N LEU A 113 27.13 -3.87 -15.62
CA LEU A 113 28.22 -4.83 -15.55
C LEU A 113 28.33 -5.68 -16.83
N ARG A 114 27.19 -6.12 -17.37
CA ARG A 114 27.14 -6.87 -18.62
C ARG A 114 27.68 -6.05 -19.79
N PHE A 115 27.23 -4.82 -19.96
CA PHE A 115 27.68 -3.95 -21.06
C PHE A 115 29.18 -3.60 -20.95
N GLU A 116 29.70 -3.43 -19.72
CA GLU A 116 31.14 -3.24 -19.48
C GLU A 116 31.95 -4.49 -19.93
N ALA A 117 31.44 -5.70 -19.65
CA ALA A 117 32.07 -6.96 -20.09
C ALA A 117 32.01 -7.12 -21.62
N GLU A 118 30.85 -6.89 -22.24
CA GLU A 118 30.66 -6.95 -23.69
C GLU A 118 31.59 -5.93 -24.40
N LEU A 119 31.72 -4.71 -23.84
CA LEU A 119 32.65 -3.70 -24.37
C LEU A 119 34.14 -4.15 -24.29
N ALA A 120 34.54 -4.77 -23.17
CA ALA A 120 35.89 -5.31 -23.00
C ALA A 120 36.18 -6.44 -24.00
N MET A 121 35.16 -7.22 -24.38
CA MET A 121 35.23 -8.28 -25.39
C MET A 121 35.14 -7.76 -26.84
N LYS A 122 34.97 -6.43 -27.01
CA LYS A 122 34.83 -5.75 -28.30
C LYS A 122 33.56 -6.15 -29.07
N GLU A 123 32.49 -6.49 -28.35
CA GLU A 123 31.21 -6.70 -28.99
C GLU A 123 30.67 -5.36 -29.50
N GLU A 124 30.02 -5.39 -30.66
CA GLU A 124 29.41 -4.18 -31.27
C GLU A 124 27.95 -3.97 -30.85
N ASN A 125 27.27 -5.09 -30.57
CA ASN A 125 25.85 -5.11 -30.29
C ASN A 125 25.55 -5.89 -29.02
N THR A 126 24.42 -5.55 -28.37
CA THR A 126 23.85 -6.27 -27.25
C THR A 126 22.38 -6.56 -27.51
N ILE A 127 21.82 -7.57 -26.83
CA ILE A 127 20.40 -7.90 -26.89
C ILE A 127 19.79 -7.64 -25.51
N LEU A 128 18.87 -6.69 -25.45
CA LEU A 128 18.07 -6.43 -24.26
C LEU A 128 16.75 -7.20 -24.35
N TRP A 129 16.46 -8.01 -23.35
CA TRP A 129 15.18 -8.70 -23.21
C TRP A 129 14.28 -7.98 -22.20
N TYR A 130 13.00 -7.79 -22.58
CA TYR A 130 11.97 -7.30 -21.70
C TYR A 130 10.70 -8.13 -21.91
N GLY A 131 10.33 -8.93 -20.92
CA GLY A 131 9.32 -9.96 -21.09
C GLY A 131 9.68 -10.92 -22.23
N ASN A 132 8.80 -11.07 -23.21
CA ASN A 132 9.01 -11.93 -24.39
C ASN A 132 9.54 -11.17 -25.61
N GLN A 133 9.92 -9.91 -25.44
CA GLN A 133 10.44 -9.07 -26.51
C GLN A 133 11.95 -8.87 -26.38
N SER A 134 12.63 -8.79 -27.51
CA SER A 134 14.07 -8.53 -27.57
C SER A 134 14.36 -7.32 -28.44
N PHE A 135 15.31 -6.51 -28.00
CA PHE A 135 15.82 -5.34 -28.71
C PHE A 135 17.30 -5.55 -28.97
N THR A 136 17.69 -5.59 -30.26
CA THR A 136 19.12 -5.58 -30.63
C THR A 136 19.55 -4.12 -30.74
N LEU A 137 20.51 -3.73 -29.91
CA LEU A 137 21.00 -2.36 -29.80
C LEU A 137 22.50 -2.33 -30.06
N GLN A 138 23.01 -1.27 -30.67
CA GLN A 138 24.44 -1.00 -30.66
C GLN A 138 24.89 -0.80 -29.20
N LEU A 139 25.97 -1.44 -28.81
CA LEU A 139 26.42 -1.47 -27.40
C LEU A 139 26.64 -0.07 -26.81
N ASN A 140 27.27 0.84 -27.57
CA ASN A 140 27.46 2.22 -27.14
C ASN A 140 26.13 2.97 -26.93
N MET A 141 25.12 2.72 -27.76
CA MET A 141 23.79 3.30 -27.58
C MET A 141 23.10 2.72 -26.35
N ALA A 142 23.19 1.42 -26.12
CA ALA A 142 22.64 0.77 -24.93
C ALA A 142 23.25 1.32 -23.62
N ILE A 143 24.56 1.59 -23.62
CA ILE A 143 25.25 2.23 -22.49
C ILE A 143 24.71 3.66 -22.25
N GLN A 144 24.57 4.47 -23.32
CA GLN A 144 24.04 5.83 -23.19
C GLN A 144 22.58 5.84 -22.72
N MET A 145 21.77 4.91 -23.25
CA MET A 145 20.40 4.70 -22.79
C MET A 145 20.37 4.39 -21.29
N LEU A 146 21.21 3.48 -20.81
CA LEU A 146 21.28 3.11 -19.39
C LEU A 146 21.66 4.31 -18.51
N TYR A 147 22.61 5.14 -18.94
CA TYR A 147 22.97 6.36 -18.22
C TYR A 147 21.82 7.38 -18.20
N ALA A 148 21.11 7.55 -19.31
CA ALA A 148 19.95 8.42 -19.36
C ALA A 148 18.84 7.96 -18.40
N ILE A 149 18.57 6.66 -18.34
CA ILE A 149 17.60 6.07 -17.41
C ILE A 149 18.03 6.30 -15.94
N GLU A 150 19.32 6.15 -15.62
CA GLU A 150 19.82 6.39 -14.26
C GLU A 150 19.66 7.85 -13.84
N VAL A 151 19.98 8.79 -14.74
CA VAL A 151 19.76 10.23 -14.50
C VAL A 151 18.27 10.56 -14.36
N TYR A 152 17.42 9.96 -15.19
CA TYR A 152 15.97 10.10 -15.08
C TYR A 152 15.47 9.62 -13.71
N ALA A 153 15.83 8.39 -13.32
CA ALA A 153 15.43 7.82 -12.05
C ALA A 153 15.90 8.66 -10.84
N SER A 154 17.14 9.19 -10.88
CA SER A 154 17.64 10.10 -9.85
C SER A 154 16.82 11.38 -9.75
N LYS A 155 16.47 11.99 -10.88
CA LYS A 155 15.62 13.21 -10.91
C LYS A 155 14.21 12.94 -10.37
N CYS A 156 13.62 11.79 -10.69
CA CYS A 156 12.32 11.38 -10.14
C CYS A 156 12.42 11.26 -8.63
N TYR A 157 13.39 10.53 -8.12
CA TYR A 157 13.64 10.38 -6.69
C TYR A 157 13.83 11.73 -5.98
N ASP A 158 14.69 12.61 -6.52
CA ASP A 158 14.94 13.94 -5.95
C ASP A 158 13.65 14.79 -5.89
N ASN A 159 12.79 14.69 -6.92
CA ASN A 159 11.51 15.39 -6.93
C ASN A 159 10.56 14.84 -5.87
N THR A 160 10.45 13.52 -5.75
CA THR A 160 9.68 12.86 -4.70
C THR A 160 10.14 13.30 -3.30
N GLN A 161 11.46 13.32 -3.04
CA GLN A 161 11.99 13.76 -1.75
C GLN A 161 11.67 15.23 -1.45
N LYS A 162 11.66 16.10 -2.47
CA LYS A 162 11.22 17.50 -2.30
C LYS A 162 9.74 17.58 -1.92
N HIS A 163 8.87 16.80 -2.56
CA HIS A 163 7.45 16.77 -2.22
C HIS A 163 7.22 16.27 -0.78
N LEU A 164 7.88 15.19 -0.38
CA LEU A 164 7.80 14.68 0.99
C LEU A 164 8.26 15.72 2.01
N ALA A 165 9.41 16.36 1.77
CA ALA A 165 9.93 17.41 2.64
C ALA A 165 9.02 18.66 2.68
N ASN A 166 8.30 18.97 1.62
CA ASN A 166 7.34 20.06 1.60
C ASN A 166 6.10 19.73 2.41
N VAL A 167 5.52 18.54 2.23
CA VAL A 167 4.33 18.08 2.98
C VAL A 167 4.60 18.07 4.48
N GLU A 168 5.81 17.68 4.91
CA GLU A 168 6.20 17.73 6.33
C GLU A 168 6.11 19.12 6.95
N LYS A 169 6.30 20.18 6.16
CA LYS A 169 6.28 21.58 6.61
C LYS A 169 4.89 22.22 6.59
N LEU A 170 3.90 21.56 6.02
CA LEU A 170 2.54 22.09 5.97
C LEU A 170 1.92 22.08 7.36
N GLU A 171 1.22 23.15 7.69
CA GLU A 171 0.67 23.40 9.03
C GLU A 171 -0.86 23.34 9.08
N THR A 172 -1.54 23.33 7.93
CA THR A 172 -2.99 23.30 7.87
C THR A 172 -3.54 22.13 7.06
N LEU A 173 -4.76 21.70 7.38
CA LEU A 173 -5.46 20.65 6.61
C LEU A 173 -5.70 21.07 5.15
N GLU A 174 -6.03 22.35 4.93
CA GLU A 174 -6.26 22.89 3.60
C GLU A 174 -5.01 22.79 2.74
N GLU A 175 -3.86 23.23 3.25
CA GLU A 175 -2.57 23.11 2.54
C GLU A 175 -2.23 21.65 2.19
N ILE A 176 -2.46 20.70 3.11
CA ILE A 176 -2.18 19.28 2.85
C ILE A 176 -3.13 18.74 1.77
N THR A 177 -4.41 19.09 1.86
CA THR A 177 -5.44 18.58 0.95
C THR A 177 -5.20 19.09 -0.47
N GLU A 178 -4.88 20.38 -0.62
CA GLU A 178 -4.65 21.03 -1.90
C GLU A 178 -3.24 20.82 -2.46
N TYR A 179 -2.34 20.17 -1.70
CA TYR A 179 -0.97 20.00 -2.12
C TYR A 179 -0.86 19.16 -3.39
N GLU A 180 -0.33 19.79 -4.46
CA GLU A 180 -0.13 19.17 -5.77
C GLU A 180 1.28 18.56 -5.87
N TYR A 181 1.37 17.22 -5.89
CA TYR A 181 2.64 16.49 -5.90
C TYR A 181 2.99 15.85 -7.24
N LYS A 182 2.09 15.89 -8.24
CA LYS A 182 2.33 15.26 -9.54
C LYS A 182 3.16 16.13 -10.49
N VAL A 183 3.64 17.26 -10.03
CA VAL A 183 4.42 18.22 -10.82
C VAL A 183 5.92 18.10 -10.58
N GLY A 184 6.72 18.61 -11.51
CA GLY A 184 8.18 18.70 -11.40
C GLY A 184 8.94 17.41 -11.74
N TYR A 185 8.25 16.32 -12.09
CA TYR A 185 8.90 15.12 -12.60
C TYR A 185 9.45 15.35 -14.02
N PRO A 186 10.57 14.70 -14.38
CA PRO A 186 11.13 14.86 -15.72
C PRO A 186 10.22 14.26 -16.80
N GLU A 187 10.35 14.77 -18.02
CA GLU A 187 9.69 14.18 -19.19
C GLU A 187 10.15 12.73 -19.39
N LYS A 188 9.23 11.88 -19.86
CA LYS A 188 9.49 10.47 -20.13
C LYS A 188 10.55 10.31 -21.21
N LEU A 189 11.50 9.42 -20.99
CA LEU A 189 12.50 9.09 -21.98
C LEU A 189 11.87 8.26 -23.12
N ASN A 190 12.34 8.49 -24.33
CA ASN A 190 11.93 7.75 -25.51
C ASN A 190 13.17 7.45 -26.37
N PHE A 191 13.41 6.15 -26.61
CA PHE A 191 14.57 5.63 -27.33
C PHE A 191 14.18 4.89 -28.61
#